data_f0b2cf4376dda74a7686e1e9694a1b90
#
_entry.id   f0b2cf4376dda74a7686e1e9694a1b90
#
_cell.length_a   1.000
_cell.length_b   1.000
_cell.length_c   1.000
_cell.angle_alpha   90.00
_cell.angle_beta   90.00
_cell.angle_gamma   90.00
#
_symmetry.space_group_name_H-M   'P 1'
#
loop_
_entity.id
_entity.type
_entity.pdbx_description
1 polymer ?
#
loop_
_entity_poly.entity_id
_entity_poly.type
_entity_poly.pdbx_seq_one_letter_code
_entity_poly.pdbx_strand_id
1 'polypeptide(L)'
;MTGISPARRREILDALRRGAVPAAGLDLLAVGLDRFTAAIDEDLDRIAAGSSVFKAIRGEYGSGKTFFARWVAERAKRLGIAVAEVQISENETPLHKLETVYRRLTERLATAAFPPSALRPVVDGWFYALEEDVLASGAVAADDAAALDRAVAELLDQRLADVSRSAPAFAAALRGYRSATTAADAATADAVLAWLGGQPHVAAAARRAAGVRGNLDHFAALSFLQGLLVVLRDSGHPGLLVVLDEIETLQRIRSDARDKALNALRQLIDEVHSGRFPGLYLMITGTPAFYDGPQGVQRLAPLAQRLATDFSTDPRFDNPRAVQIRLPGFTVDSLIELGVRVRDVFAGGSDAAQRIRDLVDDDYLAQLARAVAGGLGGRVGVAPRLFLKKLVGEVLDRVDLFP
;
A
#
# COMPACT_ATOMS: atom_id res chain seq x y z
N MET A 1 -4.50 24.40 14.17
CA MET A 1 -4.68 23.42 13.09
C MET A 1 -5.40 24.07 11.90
N THR A 2 -4.65 24.81 11.11
CA THR A 2 -5.13 25.52 9.92
C THR A 2 -4.95 24.59 8.70
N GLY A 3 -6.03 24.28 7.99
CA GLY A 3 -5.94 23.77 6.64
C GLY A 3 -6.59 22.43 6.28
N ILE A 4 -7.44 21.83 7.12
CA ILE A 4 -8.19 20.64 6.70
C ILE A 4 -9.42 21.09 5.90
N SER A 5 -9.52 20.66 4.62
CA SER A 5 -10.71 20.97 3.82
C SER A 5 -11.98 20.32 4.42
N PRO A 6 -13.17 20.94 4.26
CA PRO A 6 -14.41 20.37 4.77
C PRO A 6 -14.71 18.95 4.22
N ALA A 7 -14.34 18.69 2.97
CA ALA A 7 -14.51 17.38 2.35
C ALA A 7 -13.64 16.31 3.04
N ARG A 8 -12.34 16.61 3.25
CA ARG A 8 -11.41 15.69 3.93
C ARG A 8 -11.80 15.44 5.38
N ARG A 9 -12.27 16.47 6.09
CA ARG A 9 -12.77 16.31 7.46
C ARG A 9 -13.96 15.35 7.51
N ARG A 10 -14.93 15.49 6.63
CA ARG A 10 -16.07 14.57 6.52
C ARG A 10 -15.62 13.15 6.26
N GLU A 11 -14.72 12.94 5.30
CA GLU A 11 -14.17 11.62 4.98
C GLU A 11 -13.52 10.94 6.20
N ILE A 12 -12.69 11.68 6.95
CA ILE A 12 -12.08 11.18 8.19
C ILE A 12 -13.16 10.78 9.19
N LEU A 13 -14.09 11.66 9.51
CA LEU A 13 -15.12 11.42 10.52
C LEU A 13 -16.06 10.27 10.13
N ASP A 14 -16.42 10.16 8.86
CA ASP A 14 -17.24 9.06 8.35
C ASP A 14 -16.52 7.70 8.44
N ALA A 15 -15.22 7.67 8.20
CA ALA A 15 -14.43 6.46 8.41
C ALA A 15 -14.41 6.06 9.89
N LEU A 16 -14.18 7.02 10.80
CA LEU A 16 -14.15 6.78 12.23
C LEU A 16 -15.52 6.33 12.79
N ARG A 17 -16.64 6.87 12.30
CA ARG A 17 -18.00 6.41 12.66
C ARG A 17 -18.21 4.94 12.31
N ARG A 18 -17.66 4.49 11.18
CA ARG A 18 -17.71 3.08 10.77
C ARG A 18 -16.68 2.20 11.48
N GLY A 19 -15.81 2.78 12.30
CA GLY A 19 -14.68 2.06 12.91
C GLY A 19 -13.62 1.64 11.90
N ALA A 20 -13.50 2.36 10.77
CA ALA A 20 -12.50 2.11 9.74
C ALA A 20 -11.34 3.11 9.85
N VAL A 21 -10.18 2.73 9.28
CA VAL A 21 -9.05 3.64 9.12
C VAL A 21 -9.34 4.58 7.94
N PRO A 22 -9.22 5.91 8.11
CA PRO A 22 -9.39 6.86 7.01
C PRO A 22 -8.43 6.59 5.85
N ALA A 23 -8.81 7.00 4.64
CA ALA A 23 -7.96 6.86 3.46
C ALA A 23 -6.85 7.93 3.39
N ALA A 24 -7.02 9.07 4.05
CA ALA A 24 -6.07 10.19 4.06
C ALA A 24 -6.21 11.05 5.32
N GLY A 25 -5.22 11.93 5.56
CA GLY A 25 -5.16 12.78 6.76
C GLY A 25 -4.71 12.05 8.01
N LEU A 26 -3.94 11.00 7.84
CA LEU A 26 -3.51 10.11 8.92
C LEU A 26 -2.53 10.78 9.89
N ASP A 27 -1.75 11.76 9.43
CA ASP A 27 -0.88 12.55 10.32
C ASP A 27 -1.66 13.26 11.44
N LEU A 28 -2.94 13.61 11.18
CA LEU A 28 -3.79 14.25 12.20
C LEU A 28 -4.15 13.31 13.35
N LEU A 29 -4.11 12.01 13.09
CA LEU A 29 -4.51 10.96 14.02
C LEU A 29 -3.32 10.12 14.49
N ALA A 30 -2.11 10.43 14.02
CA ALA A 30 -0.91 9.65 14.28
C ALA A 30 -0.39 9.89 15.71
N VAL A 31 -0.82 9.06 16.66
CA VAL A 31 -0.37 9.08 18.06
C VAL A 31 0.77 8.10 18.24
N GLY A 32 1.90 8.57 18.81
CA GLY A 32 3.06 7.74 19.15
C GLY A 32 3.87 7.22 17.97
N LEU A 33 3.66 7.77 16.75
CA LEU A 33 4.39 7.37 15.54
C LEU A 33 5.65 8.20 15.27
N ASP A 34 5.87 9.29 16.00
CA ASP A 34 7.00 10.21 15.77
C ASP A 34 8.35 9.51 15.79
N ARG A 35 8.52 8.51 16.67
CA ARG A 35 9.75 7.73 16.81
C ARG A 35 10.10 6.90 15.55
N PHE A 36 9.13 6.62 14.68
CA PHE A 36 9.34 5.87 13.45
C PHE A 36 9.58 6.78 12.24
N THR A 37 9.22 8.05 12.34
CA THR A 37 9.21 9.01 11.23
C THR A 37 10.55 9.07 10.50
N ALA A 38 11.64 9.32 11.22
CA ALA A 38 12.95 9.45 10.60
C ALA A 38 13.42 8.17 9.89
N ALA A 39 13.15 6.99 10.46
CA ALA A 39 13.54 5.72 9.84
C ALA A 39 12.69 5.38 8.62
N ILE A 40 11.40 5.72 8.64
CA ILE A 40 10.51 5.54 7.49
C ILE A 40 10.86 6.52 6.37
N ASP A 41 11.15 7.77 6.70
CA ASP A 41 11.55 8.77 5.69
C ASP A 41 12.87 8.36 5.03
N GLU A 42 13.87 7.89 5.79
CA GLU A 42 15.12 7.33 5.27
C GLU A 42 14.87 6.13 4.33
N ASP A 43 13.97 5.22 4.68
CA ASP A 43 13.58 4.11 3.81
C ASP A 43 12.91 4.59 2.52
N LEU A 44 12.02 5.58 2.58
CA LEU A 44 11.36 6.17 1.41
C LEU A 44 12.36 6.90 0.50
N ASP A 45 13.32 7.63 1.05
CA ASP A 45 14.38 8.29 0.30
C ASP A 45 15.27 7.26 -0.43
N ARG A 46 15.61 6.15 0.23
CA ARG A 46 16.36 5.05 -0.40
C ARG A 46 15.59 4.43 -1.57
N ILE A 47 14.28 4.27 -1.44
CA ILE A 47 13.41 3.81 -2.53
C ILE A 47 13.41 4.80 -3.69
N ALA A 48 13.26 6.08 -3.40
CA ALA A 48 13.29 7.13 -4.42
C ALA A 48 14.65 7.17 -5.15
N ALA A 49 15.74 6.85 -4.45
CA ALA A 49 17.07 6.70 -5.04
C ALA A 49 17.28 5.37 -5.81
N GLY A 50 16.26 4.50 -5.89
CA GLY A 50 16.29 3.24 -6.63
C GLY A 50 16.78 2.04 -5.84
N SER A 51 16.93 2.13 -4.51
CA SER A 51 17.17 0.96 -3.67
C SER A 51 15.90 0.12 -3.48
N SER A 52 16.05 -1.08 -2.93
CA SER A 52 14.93 -1.90 -2.48
C SER A 52 14.92 -1.96 -0.96
N VAL A 53 13.75 -1.93 -0.33
CA VAL A 53 13.60 -2.02 1.13
C VAL A 53 12.55 -3.06 1.49
N PHE A 54 12.80 -3.82 2.55
CA PHE A 54 11.84 -4.71 3.17
C PHE A 54 11.66 -4.35 4.65
N LYS A 55 10.39 -4.30 5.11
CA LYS A 55 10.03 -4.11 6.53
C LYS A 55 8.88 -5.02 6.92
N ALA A 56 8.95 -5.55 8.12
CA ALA A 56 7.88 -6.30 8.76
C ALA A 56 7.34 -5.51 9.97
N ILE A 57 6.04 -5.29 9.99
CA ILE A 57 5.35 -4.58 11.06
C ILE A 57 4.65 -5.59 11.94
N ARG A 58 5.08 -5.70 13.19
CA ARG A 58 4.47 -6.61 14.15
C ARG A 58 3.66 -5.84 15.21
N GLY A 59 2.54 -6.38 15.60
CA GLY A 59 1.70 -5.83 16.65
C GLY A 59 0.45 -6.67 16.90
N GLU A 60 -0.09 -6.62 18.09
CA GLU A 60 -1.31 -7.33 18.45
C GLU A 60 -2.51 -6.85 17.60
N TYR A 61 -3.61 -7.60 17.63
CA TYR A 61 -4.84 -7.15 17.00
C TYR A 61 -5.28 -5.81 17.62
N GLY A 62 -5.59 -4.83 16.76
CA GLY A 62 -5.97 -3.49 17.17
C GLY A 62 -4.81 -2.56 17.56
N SER A 63 -3.55 -2.99 17.46
CA SER A 63 -2.36 -2.13 17.71
C SER A 63 -2.15 -1.02 16.66
N GLY A 64 -2.97 -0.97 15.60
CA GLY A 64 -2.84 0.04 14.56
C GLY A 64 -1.95 -0.35 13.38
N LYS A 65 -1.68 -1.65 13.12
CA LYS A 65 -0.84 -2.10 11.98
C LYS A 65 -1.33 -1.54 10.64
N THR A 66 -2.61 -1.69 10.32
CA THR A 66 -3.21 -1.16 9.09
C THR A 66 -3.15 0.38 9.05
N PHE A 67 -3.33 1.04 10.21
CA PHE A 67 -3.18 2.50 10.31
C PHE A 67 -1.74 2.91 10.00
N PHE A 68 -0.76 2.24 10.59
CA PHE A 68 0.66 2.50 10.35
C PHE A 68 1.03 2.31 8.87
N ALA A 69 0.60 1.20 8.26
CA ALA A 69 0.86 0.94 6.84
C ALA A 69 0.27 2.02 5.93
N ARG A 70 -0.95 2.47 6.20
CA ARG A 70 -1.59 3.57 5.46
C ARG A 70 -0.93 4.92 5.72
N TRP A 71 -0.48 5.17 6.95
CA TRP A 71 0.29 6.36 7.28
C TRP A 71 1.60 6.42 6.49
N VAL A 72 2.32 5.31 6.37
CA VAL A 72 3.50 5.20 5.48
C VAL A 72 3.10 5.39 4.02
N ALA A 73 1.99 4.81 3.56
CA ALA A 73 1.51 4.97 2.19
C ALA A 73 1.12 6.43 1.85
N GLU A 74 0.54 7.17 2.81
CA GLU A 74 0.25 8.60 2.62
C GLU A 74 1.55 9.42 2.50
N ARG A 75 2.58 9.09 3.28
CA ARG A 75 3.91 9.73 3.18
C ARG A 75 4.58 9.38 1.85
N ALA A 76 4.55 8.12 1.44
CA ALA A 76 5.09 7.67 0.16
C ALA A 76 4.47 8.42 -1.02
N LYS A 77 3.14 8.59 -1.03
CA LYS A 77 2.43 9.34 -2.07
C LYS A 77 2.86 10.82 -2.14
N ARG A 78 3.18 11.45 -1.02
CA ARG A 78 3.69 12.85 -1.00
C ARG A 78 5.05 12.98 -1.70
N LEU A 79 5.83 11.91 -1.73
CA LEU A 79 7.11 11.82 -2.45
C LEU A 79 6.93 11.31 -3.90
N GLY A 80 5.69 11.18 -4.39
CA GLY A 80 5.39 10.67 -5.73
C GLY A 80 5.50 9.15 -5.87
N ILE A 81 5.82 8.42 -4.79
CA ILE A 81 5.90 6.96 -4.79
C ILE A 81 4.49 6.38 -4.96
N ALA A 82 4.33 5.46 -5.91
CA ALA A 82 3.10 4.70 -6.07
C ALA A 82 2.90 3.72 -4.92
N VAL A 83 1.66 3.37 -4.61
CA VAL A 83 1.35 2.48 -3.49
C VAL A 83 0.34 1.41 -3.88
N ALA A 84 0.43 0.22 -3.28
CA ALA A 84 -0.56 -0.84 -3.41
C ALA A 84 -0.73 -1.56 -2.06
N GLU A 85 -1.95 -1.55 -1.52
CA GLU A 85 -2.31 -2.25 -0.28
C GLU A 85 -3.07 -3.54 -0.63
N VAL A 86 -2.46 -4.67 -0.36
CA VAL A 86 -2.98 -6.01 -0.68
C VAL A 86 -3.24 -6.77 0.62
N GLN A 87 -4.50 -7.08 0.89
CA GLN A 87 -4.87 -7.92 2.02
C GLN A 87 -4.66 -9.39 1.65
N ILE A 88 -3.84 -10.08 2.43
CA ILE A 88 -3.61 -11.53 2.26
C ILE A 88 -4.78 -12.30 2.87
N SER A 89 -5.28 -13.28 2.15
CA SER A 89 -6.38 -14.13 2.58
C SER A 89 -6.25 -15.55 2.04
N GLU A 90 -7.00 -16.48 2.61
CA GLU A 90 -6.97 -17.88 2.20
C GLU A 90 -7.46 -18.08 0.75
N ASN A 91 -8.57 -17.43 0.41
CA ASN A 91 -9.31 -17.71 -0.83
C ASN A 91 -9.08 -16.67 -1.92
N GLU A 92 -9.08 -15.38 -1.57
CA GLU A 92 -9.04 -14.30 -2.55
C GLU A 92 -7.62 -13.90 -2.95
N THR A 93 -6.70 -13.91 -1.98
CA THR A 93 -5.31 -13.49 -2.20
C THR A 93 -4.35 -14.42 -1.47
N PRO A 94 -4.29 -15.70 -1.84
CA PRO A 94 -3.36 -16.65 -1.23
C PRO A 94 -1.92 -16.32 -1.63
N LEU A 95 -1.05 -16.10 -0.66
CA LEU A 95 0.33 -15.64 -0.89
C LEU A 95 1.17 -16.61 -1.73
N HIS A 96 0.87 -17.92 -1.70
CA HIS A 96 1.57 -18.91 -2.53
C HIS A 96 1.23 -18.83 -4.02
N LYS A 97 0.26 -17.99 -4.41
CA LYS A 97 -0.12 -17.70 -5.81
C LYS A 97 0.29 -16.28 -6.15
N LEU A 98 1.57 -16.07 -6.48
CA LEU A 98 2.11 -14.73 -6.75
C LEU A 98 1.43 -14.04 -7.92
N GLU A 99 0.89 -14.79 -8.89
CA GLU A 99 0.07 -14.26 -9.98
C GLU A 99 -1.22 -13.60 -9.47
N THR A 100 -1.81 -14.16 -8.40
CA THR A 100 -2.98 -13.55 -7.75
C THR A 100 -2.58 -12.32 -6.92
N VAL A 101 -1.45 -12.38 -6.22
CA VAL A 101 -0.91 -11.22 -5.47
C VAL A 101 -0.60 -10.08 -6.43
N TYR A 102 0.06 -10.34 -7.55
CA TYR A 102 0.35 -9.34 -8.59
C TYR A 102 -0.94 -8.71 -9.15
N ARG A 103 -1.94 -9.52 -9.47
CA ARG A 103 -3.25 -9.00 -9.92
C ARG A 103 -3.87 -8.06 -8.89
N ARG A 104 -3.92 -8.48 -7.61
CA ARG A 104 -4.45 -7.62 -6.54
C ARG A 104 -3.62 -6.35 -6.36
N LEU A 105 -2.29 -6.45 -6.53
CA LEU A 105 -1.41 -5.28 -6.50
C LEU A 105 -1.80 -4.27 -7.59
N THR A 106 -1.98 -4.70 -8.83
CA THR A 106 -2.37 -3.81 -9.93
C THR A 106 -3.77 -3.24 -9.78
N GLU A 107 -4.73 -4.01 -9.26
CA GLU A 107 -6.07 -3.54 -8.91
C GLU A 107 -6.05 -2.48 -7.78
N ARG A 108 -5.07 -2.57 -6.87
CA ARG A 108 -4.90 -1.67 -5.73
C ARG A 108 -3.87 -0.58 -5.95
N LEU A 109 -3.22 -0.57 -7.10
CA LEU A 109 -2.24 0.45 -7.45
C LEU A 109 -2.89 1.83 -7.39
N ALA A 110 -2.27 2.74 -6.66
CA ALA A 110 -2.72 4.11 -6.49
C ALA A 110 -1.50 5.06 -6.48
N THR A 111 -1.72 6.29 -6.91
CA THR A 111 -0.71 7.36 -6.87
C THR A 111 -1.25 8.56 -6.07
N ALA A 112 -0.49 9.63 -5.99
CA ALA A 112 -0.99 10.88 -5.40
C ALA A 112 -2.17 11.46 -6.18
N ALA A 113 -2.17 11.29 -7.51
CA ALA A 113 -3.20 11.85 -8.41
C ALA A 113 -4.38 10.87 -8.64
N PHE A 114 -4.14 9.57 -8.56
CA PHE A 114 -5.12 8.56 -8.92
C PHE A 114 -5.43 7.61 -7.76
N PRO A 115 -6.73 7.37 -7.46
CA PRO A 115 -7.17 6.39 -6.48
C PRO A 115 -6.82 4.95 -6.94
N PRO A 116 -7.12 3.91 -6.16
CA PRO A 116 -6.93 2.51 -6.57
C PRO A 116 -7.49 2.20 -7.96
N SER A 117 -6.83 1.31 -8.68
CA SER A 117 -6.97 0.96 -10.11
C SER A 117 -6.21 1.90 -11.06
N ALA A 118 -5.10 2.48 -10.59
CA ALA A 118 -4.29 3.44 -11.34
C ALA A 118 -3.41 2.80 -12.43
N LEU A 119 -3.52 1.51 -12.75
CA LEU A 119 -2.68 0.87 -13.77
C LEU A 119 -2.82 1.57 -15.14
N ARG A 120 -4.07 1.85 -15.57
CA ARG A 120 -4.32 2.55 -16.84
C ARG A 120 -3.68 3.93 -16.89
N PRO A 121 -4.02 4.88 -15.97
CA PRO A 121 -3.42 6.21 -16.04
C PRO A 121 -1.90 6.20 -15.89
N VAL A 122 -1.30 5.22 -15.22
CA VAL A 122 0.16 5.06 -15.15
C VAL A 122 0.73 4.64 -16.51
N VAL A 123 0.13 3.65 -17.17
CA VAL A 123 0.57 3.19 -18.50
C VAL A 123 0.36 4.27 -19.55
N ASP A 124 -0.79 4.93 -19.57
CA ASP A 124 -1.08 6.04 -20.49
C ASP A 124 -0.13 7.21 -20.27
N GLY A 125 0.11 7.58 -19.01
CA GLY A 125 1.08 8.61 -18.64
C GLY A 125 2.52 8.27 -19.07
N TRP A 126 2.88 6.98 -18.99
CA TRP A 126 4.18 6.53 -19.48
C TRP A 126 4.34 6.71 -20.99
N PHE A 127 3.32 6.34 -21.78
CA PHE A 127 3.37 6.57 -23.24
C PHE A 127 3.44 8.06 -23.58
N TYR A 128 2.70 8.90 -22.84
CA TYR A 128 2.78 10.33 -23.00
C TYR A 128 4.19 10.87 -22.71
N ALA A 129 4.84 10.40 -21.65
CA ALA A 129 6.22 10.77 -21.32
C ALA A 129 7.21 10.36 -22.42
N LEU A 130 7.03 9.16 -23.03
CA LEU A 130 7.85 8.75 -24.18
C LEU A 130 7.67 9.67 -25.38
N GLU A 131 6.45 10.12 -25.68
CA GLU A 131 6.17 11.09 -26.74
C GLU A 131 6.83 12.44 -26.46
N GLU A 132 6.73 12.94 -25.24
CA GLU A 132 7.40 14.18 -24.83
C GLU A 132 8.93 14.07 -24.93
N ASP A 133 9.53 12.95 -24.50
CA ASP A 133 10.98 12.71 -24.61
C ASP A 133 11.44 12.75 -26.09
N VAL A 134 10.68 12.10 -26.99
CA VAL A 134 10.99 12.13 -28.44
C VAL A 134 10.90 13.54 -29.01
N LEU A 135 9.84 14.28 -28.71
CA LEU A 135 9.66 15.65 -29.18
C LEU A 135 10.72 16.60 -28.60
N ALA A 136 11.04 16.46 -27.32
CA ALA A 136 12.06 17.26 -26.64
C ALA A 136 13.47 17.01 -27.22
N SER A 137 13.74 15.82 -27.79
CA SER A 137 15.02 15.53 -28.48
C SER A 137 15.22 16.34 -29.74
N GLY A 138 14.15 16.90 -30.32
CA GLY A 138 14.19 17.63 -31.60
C GLY A 138 14.43 16.75 -32.85
N ALA A 139 14.44 15.42 -32.67
CA ALA A 139 14.69 14.47 -33.76
C ALA A 139 13.49 14.33 -34.72
N VAL A 140 12.29 14.67 -34.25
CA VAL A 140 11.03 14.54 -34.97
C VAL A 140 10.23 15.83 -34.86
N ALA A 141 9.62 16.29 -35.96
CA ALA A 141 8.72 17.44 -35.96
C ALA A 141 7.34 17.04 -35.37
N ALA A 142 6.73 17.92 -34.59
CA ALA A 142 5.49 17.63 -33.91
C ALA A 142 4.29 17.38 -34.86
N ASP A 143 4.38 17.82 -36.11
CA ASP A 143 3.36 17.63 -37.15
C ASP A 143 3.57 16.34 -37.99
N ASP A 144 4.69 15.62 -37.82
CA ASP A 144 4.94 14.32 -38.47
C ASP A 144 4.53 13.17 -37.52
N ALA A 145 3.25 12.89 -37.48
CA ALA A 145 2.71 11.82 -36.64
C ALA A 145 3.30 10.43 -36.93
N ALA A 146 3.62 10.13 -38.19
CA ALA A 146 4.18 8.83 -38.58
C ALA A 146 5.66 8.68 -38.13
N ALA A 147 6.44 9.74 -38.19
CA ALA A 147 7.79 9.76 -37.64
C ALA A 147 7.79 9.69 -36.13
N LEU A 148 6.86 10.41 -35.46
CA LEU A 148 6.69 10.35 -34.01
C LEU A 148 6.36 8.95 -33.54
N ASP A 149 5.39 8.27 -34.17
CA ASP A 149 5.02 6.89 -33.80
C ASP A 149 6.21 5.91 -33.94
N ARG A 150 7.01 6.03 -34.99
CA ARG A 150 8.23 5.21 -35.17
C ARG A 150 9.26 5.48 -34.09
N ALA A 151 9.56 6.75 -33.83
CA ALA A 151 10.55 7.14 -32.84
C ALA A 151 10.12 6.73 -31.40
N VAL A 152 8.82 6.85 -31.07
CA VAL A 152 8.27 6.38 -29.81
C VAL A 152 8.37 4.85 -29.69
N ALA A 153 8.13 4.10 -30.77
CA ALA A 153 8.29 2.65 -30.77
C ALA A 153 9.75 2.23 -30.55
N GLU A 154 10.72 2.93 -31.16
CA GLU A 154 12.15 2.69 -30.96
C GLU A 154 12.57 3.02 -29.51
N LEU A 155 12.11 4.15 -28.95
CA LEU A 155 12.40 4.54 -27.57
C LEU A 155 11.79 3.54 -26.59
N LEU A 156 10.56 3.08 -26.83
CA LEU A 156 9.90 2.04 -26.05
C LEU A 156 10.73 0.74 -26.04
N ASP A 157 11.25 0.32 -27.18
CA ASP A 157 12.09 -0.87 -27.27
C ASP A 157 13.40 -0.71 -26.49
N GLN A 158 14.00 0.48 -26.52
CA GLN A 158 15.20 0.81 -25.73
C GLN A 158 14.88 0.78 -24.22
N ARG A 159 13.81 1.46 -23.77
CA ARG A 159 13.40 1.51 -22.36
C ARG A 159 13.02 0.13 -21.82
N LEU A 160 12.43 -0.72 -22.65
CA LEU A 160 12.05 -2.09 -22.28
C LEU A 160 13.13 -3.14 -22.57
N ALA A 161 14.33 -2.77 -23.00
CA ALA A 161 15.36 -3.74 -23.39
C ALA A 161 15.67 -4.75 -22.28
N ASP A 162 15.80 -4.29 -21.04
CA ASP A 162 16.07 -5.15 -19.89
C ASP A 162 14.83 -5.96 -19.47
N VAL A 163 13.65 -5.36 -19.52
CA VAL A 163 12.39 -6.02 -19.25
C VAL A 163 12.08 -7.09 -20.30
N SER A 164 12.38 -6.82 -21.56
CA SER A 164 12.15 -7.79 -22.64
C SER A 164 12.99 -9.06 -22.49
N ARG A 165 14.15 -8.99 -21.83
CA ARG A 165 14.96 -10.16 -21.51
C ARG A 165 14.38 -11.00 -20.36
N SER A 166 13.84 -10.36 -19.32
CA SER A 166 13.32 -11.02 -18.13
C SER A 166 11.82 -11.31 -18.18
N ALA A 167 11.04 -10.46 -18.88
CA ALA A 167 9.59 -10.53 -19.03
C ALA A 167 9.14 -10.18 -20.47
N PRO A 168 9.48 -10.99 -21.48
CA PRO A 168 9.16 -10.67 -22.89
C PRO A 168 7.66 -10.50 -23.13
N ALA A 169 6.81 -11.22 -22.39
CA ALA A 169 5.35 -11.12 -22.49
C ALA A 169 4.82 -9.78 -21.95
N PHE A 170 5.45 -9.21 -20.91
CA PHE A 170 5.13 -7.87 -20.40
C PHE A 170 5.42 -6.80 -21.45
N ALA A 171 6.60 -6.84 -22.04
CA ALA A 171 6.99 -5.92 -23.10
C ALA A 171 6.08 -6.05 -24.35
N ALA A 172 5.75 -7.30 -24.75
CA ALA A 172 4.82 -7.54 -25.86
C ALA A 172 3.41 -6.96 -25.56
N ALA A 173 2.91 -7.10 -24.33
CA ALA A 173 1.62 -6.54 -23.93
C ALA A 173 1.62 -5.01 -24.02
N LEU A 174 2.68 -4.33 -23.57
CA LEU A 174 2.79 -2.86 -23.69
C LEU A 174 2.79 -2.41 -25.15
N ARG A 175 3.54 -3.09 -26.04
CA ARG A 175 3.49 -2.80 -27.49
C ARG A 175 2.10 -3.03 -28.08
N GLY A 176 1.45 -4.14 -27.70
CA GLY A 176 0.09 -4.45 -28.13
C GLY A 176 -0.93 -3.44 -27.65
N TYR A 177 -0.79 -2.96 -26.41
CA TYR A 177 -1.61 -1.89 -25.85
C TYR A 177 -1.44 -0.59 -26.65
N ARG A 178 -0.20 -0.16 -26.88
CA ARG A 178 0.10 1.02 -27.71
C ARG A 178 -0.51 0.89 -29.11
N SER A 179 -0.28 -0.23 -29.79
CA SER A 179 -0.82 -0.48 -31.15
C SER A 179 -2.34 -0.40 -31.17
N ALA A 180 -3.02 -0.99 -30.19
CA ALA A 180 -4.48 -0.94 -30.09
C ALA A 180 -4.99 0.48 -29.81
N THR A 181 -4.30 1.25 -28.96
CA THR A 181 -4.64 2.64 -28.64
C THR A 181 -4.47 3.54 -29.86
N THR A 182 -3.36 3.43 -30.60
CA THR A 182 -3.11 4.18 -31.84
C THR A 182 -4.15 3.84 -32.93
N ALA A 183 -4.58 2.57 -33.00
CA ALA A 183 -5.62 2.13 -33.93
C ALA A 183 -7.06 2.48 -33.48
N ALA A 184 -7.22 3.15 -32.33
CA ALA A 184 -8.51 3.44 -31.70
C ALA A 184 -9.37 2.17 -31.41
N ASP A 185 -8.71 1.00 -31.26
CA ASP A 185 -9.35 -0.26 -30.83
C ASP A 185 -9.40 -0.35 -29.31
N ALA A 186 -10.36 0.34 -28.72
CA ALA A 186 -10.54 0.39 -27.26
C ALA A 186 -10.77 -1.00 -26.65
N ALA A 187 -11.47 -1.90 -27.35
CA ALA A 187 -11.77 -3.23 -26.84
C ALA A 187 -10.50 -4.08 -26.68
N THR A 188 -9.62 -4.06 -27.69
CA THR A 188 -8.32 -4.73 -27.61
C THR A 188 -7.41 -4.06 -26.57
N ALA A 189 -7.36 -2.73 -26.53
CA ALA A 189 -6.57 -2.00 -25.52
C ALA A 189 -7.00 -2.38 -24.09
N ASP A 190 -8.30 -2.37 -23.80
CA ASP A 190 -8.85 -2.76 -22.49
C ASP A 190 -8.50 -4.19 -22.11
N ALA A 191 -8.63 -5.11 -23.06
CA ALA A 191 -8.34 -6.52 -22.83
C ALA A 191 -6.83 -6.75 -22.60
N VAL A 192 -5.96 -6.08 -23.34
CA VAL A 192 -4.50 -6.18 -23.16
C VAL A 192 -4.07 -5.60 -21.82
N LEU A 193 -4.64 -4.45 -21.43
CA LEU A 193 -4.34 -3.84 -20.13
C LEU A 193 -4.81 -4.73 -18.97
N ALA A 194 -5.99 -5.34 -19.10
CA ALA A 194 -6.49 -6.30 -18.12
C ALA A 194 -5.54 -7.51 -17.99
N TRP A 195 -5.03 -8.01 -19.11
CA TRP A 195 -4.05 -9.10 -19.13
C TRP A 195 -2.72 -8.67 -18.48
N LEU A 196 -2.23 -7.47 -18.79
CA LEU A 196 -1.04 -6.88 -18.18
C LEU A 196 -1.19 -6.76 -16.65
N GLY A 197 -2.40 -6.44 -16.18
CA GLY A 197 -2.77 -6.42 -14.77
C GLY A 197 -2.98 -7.80 -14.14
N GLY A 198 -2.73 -8.90 -14.88
CA GLY A 198 -2.81 -10.27 -14.35
C GLY A 198 -4.21 -10.87 -14.35
N GLN A 199 -5.18 -10.31 -15.10
CA GLN A 199 -6.52 -10.90 -15.21
C GLN A 199 -6.48 -12.23 -15.99
N PRO A 200 -7.01 -13.33 -15.42
CA PRO A 200 -6.84 -14.68 -16.02
C PRO A 200 -7.73 -14.95 -17.23
N HIS A 201 -8.87 -14.25 -17.35
CA HIS A 201 -9.93 -14.57 -18.34
C HIS A 201 -10.03 -13.52 -19.44
N VAL A 202 -8.89 -13.20 -20.08
CA VAL A 202 -8.88 -12.28 -21.20
C VAL A 202 -9.11 -13.02 -22.52
N ALA A 203 -9.94 -12.44 -23.40
CA ALA A 203 -10.30 -13.04 -24.69
C ALA A 203 -9.07 -13.44 -25.52
N ALA A 204 -9.07 -14.66 -26.05
CA ALA A 204 -7.94 -15.20 -26.80
C ALA A 204 -7.64 -14.38 -28.08
N ALA A 205 -8.64 -13.76 -28.69
CA ALA A 205 -8.46 -12.89 -29.86
C ALA A 205 -7.64 -11.65 -29.50
N ALA A 206 -7.97 -10.94 -28.41
CA ALA A 206 -7.23 -9.77 -27.95
C ALA A 206 -5.79 -10.13 -27.55
N ARG A 207 -5.59 -11.25 -26.87
CA ARG A 207 -4.23 -11.74 -26.54
C ARG A 207 -3.40 -12.00 -27.78
N ARG A 208 -3.97 -12.63 -28.81
CA ARG A 208 -3.26 -12.85 -30.09
C ARG A 208 -2.95 -11.56 -30.81
N ALA A 209 -3.87 -10.60 -30.84
CA ALA A 209 -3.64 -9.29 -31.45
C ALA A 209 -2.46 -8.55 -30.78
N ALA A 210 -2.32 -8.68 -29.47
CA ALA A 210 -1.20 -8.11 -28.72
C ALA A 210 0.09 -8.97 -28.73
N GLY A 211 0.09 -10.10 -29.43
CA GLY A 211 1.26 -10.99 -29.46
C GLY A 211 1.56 -11.72 -28.14
N VAL A 212 0.59 -11.75 -27.19
CA VAL A 212 0.76 -12.39 -25.87
C VAL A 212 0.08 -13.77 -25.84
N ARG A 213 0.64 -14.69 -25.06
CA ARG A 213 0.16 -16.06 -24.95
C ARG A 213 0.04 -16.48 -23.47
N GLY A 214 -0.88 -17.41 -23.20
CA GLY A 214 -1.07 -17.97 -21.86
C GLY A 214 -1.70 -16.98 -20.87
N ASN A 215 -1.65 -17.34 -19.62
CA ASN A 215 -1.97 -16.50 -18.47
C ASN A 215 -0.70 -16.25 -17.67
N LEU A 216 -0.72 -15.23 -16.84
CA LEU A 216 0.36 -14.99 -15.88
C LEU A 216 0.47 -16.17 -14.92
N ASP A 217 1.65 -16.73 -14.76
CA ASP A 217 1.95 -17.77 -13.78
C ASP A 217 2.77 -17.22 -12.61
N HIS A 218 3.05 -18.08 -11.63
CA HIS A 218 3.79 -17.72 -10.44
C HIS A 218 5.19 -17.12 -10.73
N PHE A 219 5.92 -17.65 -11.71
CA PHE A 219 7.27 -17.19 -12.03
C PHE A 219 7.24 -15.87 -12.83
N ALA A 220 6.30 -15.76 -13.75
CA ALA A 220 6.12 -14.56 -14.55
C ALA A 220 5.66 -13.36 -13.69
N ALA A 221 4.94 -13.58 -12.59
CA ALA A 221 4.46 -12.52 -11.70
C ALA A 221 5.61 -11.64 -11.17
N LEU A 222 6.73 -12.23 -10.78
CA LEU A 222 7.91 -11.47 -10.32
C LEU A 222 8.54 -10.65 -11.44
N SER A 223 8.61 -11.20 -12.65
CA SER A 223 9.12 -10.47 -13.82
C SER A 223 8.16 -9.35 -14.26
N PHE A 224 6.85 -9.55 -14.11
CA PHE A 224 5.86 -8.50 -14.36
C PHE A 224 5.95 -7.38 -13.32
N LEU A 225 6.19 -7.70 -12.04
CA LEU A 225 6.46 -6.70 -11.02
C LEU A 225 7.71 -5.87 -11.36
N GLN A 226 8.77 -6.50 -11.86
CA GLN A 226 9.96 -5.80 -12.33
C GLN A 226 9.63 -4.88 -13.50
N GLY A 227 8.85 -5.33 -14.47
CA GLY A 227 8.39 -4.51 -15.59
C GLY A 227 7.52 -3.33 -15.15
N LEU A 228 6.62 -3.54 -14.20
CA LEU A 228 5.80 -2.48 -13.64
C LEU A 228 6.64 -1.41 -12.93
N LEU A 229 7.70 -1.79 -12.21
CA LEU A 229 8.61 -0.83 -11.58
C LEU A 229 9.36 0.03 -12.60
N VAL A 230 9.74 -0.53 -13.75
CA VAL A 230 10.34 0.25 -14.84
C VAL A 230 9.34 1.28 -15.36
N VAL A 231 8.12 0.85 -15.69
CA VAL A 231 7.06 1.77 -16.18
C VAL A 231 6.78 2.88 -15.17
N LEU A 232 6.65 2.55 -13.89
CA LEU A 232 6.41 3.53 -12.82
C LEU A 232 7.53 4.57 -12.75
N ARG A 233 8.78 4.13 -12.73
CA ARG A 233 9.93 5.04 -12.60
C ARG A 233 10.08 5.94 -13.84
N ASP A 234 9.88 5.40 -15.01
CA ASP A 234 9.94 6.13 -16.27
C ASP A 234 8.78 7.13 -16.42
N SER A 235 7.61 6.85 -15.80
CA SER A 235 6.46 7.78 -15.76
C SER A 235 6.50 8.77 -14.60
N GLY A 236 7.67 8.93 -13.93
CA GLY A 236 7.88 9.93 -12.89
C GLY A 236 7.50 9.49 -11.48
N HIS A 237 7.17 8.20 -11.27
CA HIS A 237 6.98 7.64 -9.92
C HIS A 237 8.29 6.98 -9.45
N PRO A 238 9.02 7.56 -8.48
CA PRO A 238 10.37 7.10 -8.14
C PRO A 238 10.41 5.67 -7.55
N GLY A 239 9.26 5.12 -7.15
CA GLY A 239 9.16 3.77 -6.62
C GLY A 239 7.74 3.30 -6.38
N LEU A 240 7.63 2.12 -5.76
CA LEU A 240 6.39 1.46 -5.39
C LEU A 240 6.46 0.93 -3.97
N LEU A 241 5.54 1.36 -3.10
CA LEU A 241 5.28 0.73 -1.80
C LEU A 241 4.21 -0.35 -1.97
N VAL A 242 4.57 -1.59 -1.70
CA VAL A 242 3.63 -2.72 -1.61
C VAL A 242 3.44 -3.10 -0.16
N VAL A 243 2.21 -3.03 0.33
CA VAL A 243 1.83 -3.49 1.67
C VAL A 243 1.08 -4.82 1.53
N LEU A 244 1.61 -5.88 2.14
CA LEU A 244 0.90 -7.16 2.32
C LEU A 244 0.34 -7.19 3.74
N ASP A 245 -0.93 -6.84 3.89
CA ASP A 245 -1.59 -6.75 5.20
C ASP A 245 -2.19 -8.10 5.63
N GLU A 246 -2.27 -8.32 6.93
CA GLU A 246 -2.85 -9.52 7.56
C GLU A 246 -2.14 -10.84 7.19
N ILE A 247 -0.79 -10.81 7.12
CA ILE A 247 0.01 -12.01 6.77
C ILE A 247 -0.22 -13.18 7.75
N GLU A 248 -0.68 -12.92 8.97
CA GLU A 248 -1.04 -13.93 9.97
C GLU A 248 -2.18 -14.86 9.54
N THR A 249 -2.95 -14.53 8.51
CA THR A 249 -3.96 -15.42 7.92
C THR A 249 -3.34 -16.74 7.43
N LEU A 250 -2.04 -16.74 7.09
CA LEU A 250 -1.29 -17.94 6.73
C LEU A 250 -1.29 -19.01 7.84
N GLN A 251 -1.47 -18.63 9.09
CA GLN A 251 -1.54 -19.58 10.21
C GLN A 251 -2.83 -20.42 10.22
N ARG A 252 -3.87 -19.96 9.51
CA ARG A 252 -5.21 -20.60 9.49
C ARG A 252 -5.42 -21.54 8.32
N ILE A 253 -4.57 -21.45 7.28
CA ILE A 253 -4.71 -22.28 6.08
C ILE A 253 -4.11 -23.68 6.29
N ARG A 254 -4.39 -24.60 5.38
CA ARG A 254 -3.85 -25.97 5.39
C ARG A 254 -2.33 -25.97 5.39
N SER A 255 -1.73 -26.98 6.01
CA SER A 255 -0.28 -27.06 6.21
C SER A 255 0.51 -26.98 4.91
N ASP A 256 0.10 -27.69 3.86
CA ASP A 256 0.75 -27.70 2.56
C ASP A 256 0.73 -26.33 1.86
N ALA A 257 -0.40 -25.65 1.92
CA ALA A 257 -0.54 -24.29 1.39
C ALA A 257 0.26 -23.27 2.23
N ARG A 258 0.30 -23.46 3.55
CA ARG A 258 1.11 -22.63 4.46
C ARG A 258 2.60 -22.74 4.15
N ASP A 259 3.11 -23.95 3.99
CA ASP A 259 4.53 -24.18 3.69
C ASP A 259 4.91 -23.53 2.34
N LYS A 260 4.04 -23.62 1.32
CA LYS A 260 4.23 -22.92 0.05
C LYS A 260 4.20 -21.41 0.22
N ALA A 261 3.29 -20.87 1.04
CA ALA A 261 3.16 -19.43 1.27
C ALA A 261 4.35 -18.87 2.05
N LEU A 262 4.86 -19.57 3.07
CA LEU A 262 6.07 -19.17 3.79
C LEU A 262 7.32 -19.20 2.89
N ASN A 263 7.43 -20.19 1.98
CA ASN A 263 8.49 -20.21 0.98
C ASN A 263 8.35 -19.07 -0.04
N ALA A 264 7.14 -18.74 -0.49
CA ALA A 264 6.90 -17.59 -1.37
C ALA A 264 7.28 -16.26 -0.68
N LEU A 265 6.95 -16.11 0.60
CA LEU A 265 7.36 -14.94 1.40
C LEU A 265 8.89 -14.85 1.51
N ARG A 266 9.56 -15.98 1.83
CA ARG A 266 11.02 -16.02 1.87
C ARG A 266 11.62 -15.61 0.52
N GLN A 267 11.11 -16.15 -0.58
CA GLN A 267 11.57 -15.80 -1.93
C GLN A 267 11.40 -14.30 -2.22
N LEU A 268 10.24 -13.72 -1.91
CA LEU A 268 10.01 -12.28 -2.10
C LEU A 268 11.04 -11.44 -1.31
N ILE A 269 11.31 -11.81 -0.06
CA ILE A 269 12.31 -11.11 0.77
C ILE A 269 13.71 -11.25 0.16
N ASP A 270 14.08 -12.44 -0.30
CA ASP A 270 15.40 -12.70 -0.92
C ASP A 270 15.56 -11.87 -2.21
N GLU A 271 14.54 -11.81 -3.04
CA GLU A 271 14.54 -11.03 -4.28
C GLU A 271 14.61 -9.52 -4.03
N VAL A 272 13.96 -9.03 -2.96
CA VAL A 272 14.09 -7.62 -2.53
C VAL A 272 15.52 -7.34 -2.07
N HIS A 273 16.09 -8.21 -1.23
CA HIS A 273 17.44 -8.04 -0.70
C HIS A 273 18.53 -8.18 -1.78
N SER A 274 18.29 -8.96 -2.84
CA SER A 274 19.21 -9.08 -3.97
C SER A 274 19.25 -7.85 -4.87
N GLY A 275 18.35 -6.87 -4.66
CA GLY A 275 18.23 -5.67 -5.50
C GLY A 275 17.53 -5.92 -6.85
N ARG A 276 16.83 -7.06 -7.01
CA ARG A 276 16.10 -7.38 -8.25
C ARG A 276 14.98 -6.38 -8.56
N PHE A 277 14.47 -5.68 -7.55
CA PHE A 277 13.34 -4.76 -7.66
C PHE A 277 13.72 -3.32 -7.28
N PRO A 278 14.52 -2.60 -8.11
CA PRO A 278 14.90 -1.23 -7.83
C PRO A 278 13.68 -0.32 -7.64
N GLY A 279 13.62 0.39 -6.51
CA GLY A 279 12.49 1.25 -6.16
C GLY A 279 11.32 0.52 -5.50
N LEU A 280 11.46 -0.75 -5.07
CA LEU A 280 10.42 -1.46 -4.33
C LEU A 280 10.59 -1.33 -2.82
N TYR A 281 9.56 -0.85 -2.14
CA TYR A 281 9.37 -1.01 -0.70
C TYR A 281 8.35 -2.11 -0.45
N LEU A 282 8.78 -3.26 0.02
CA LEU A 282 7.89 -4.35 0.44
C LEU A 282 7.67 -4.27 1.95
N MET A 283 6.45 -4.02 2.36
CA MET A 283 6.03 -4.00 3.76
C MET A 283 5.04 -5.14 4.03
N ILE A 284 5.26 -5.89 5.10
CA ILE A 284 4.27 -6.88 5.57
C ILE A 284 3.77 -6.48 6.95
N THR A 285 2.52 -6.78 7.26
CA THR A 285 2.00 -6.61 8.62
C THR A 285 1.53 -7.93 9.19
N GLY A 286 1.78 -8.18 10.47
CA GLY A 286 1.41 -9.42 11.12
C GLY A 286 1.36 -9.33 12.64
N THR A 287 0.79 -10.37 13.26
CA THR A 287 0.74 -10.49 14.72
C THR A 287 2.02 -11.11 15.30
N PRO A 288 2.37 -10.87 16.58
CA PRO A 288 3.49 -11.55 17.23
C PRO A 288 3.42 -13.07 17.09
N ALA A 289 2.22 -13.65 17.18
CA ALA A 289 2.03 -15.09 16.99
C ALA A 289 2.47 -15.58 15.60
N PHE A 290 2.36 -14.78 14.56
CA PHE A 290 2.86 -15.12 13.24
C PHE A 290 4.40 -15.15 13.20
N TYR A 291 5.07 -14.20 13.86
CA TYR A 291 6.53 -14.11 13.85
C TYR A 291 7.19 -15.10 14.78
N ASP A 292 6.62 -15.34 15.96
CA ASP A 292 7.23 -16.11 17.05
C ASP A 292 6.61 -17.51 17.22
N GLY A 293 5.43 -17.74 16.66
CA GLY A 293 4.67 -18.97 16.85
C GLY A 293 5.06 -20.09 15.89
N PRO A 294 4.82 -21.37 16.27
CA PRO A 294 5.21 -22.55 15.51
C PRO A 294 4.42 -22.73 14.21
N GLN A 295 3.31 -22.02 14.03
CA GLN A 295 2.49 -22.06 12.82
C GLN A 295 2.79 -20.90 11.87
N GLY A 296 3.73 -20.02 12.19
CA GLY A 296 4.16 -18.88 11.41
C GLY A 296 5.59 -19.00 10.91
N VAL A 297 6.33 -17.91 11.06
CA VAL A 297 7.71 -17.76 10.57
C VAL A 297 8.66 -18.83 11.11
N GLN A 298 8.49 -19.25 12.37
CA GLN A 298 9.36 -20.23 13.03
C GLN A 298 9.28 -21.63 12.39
N ARG A 299 8.25 -21.89 11.59
CA ARG A 299 8.12 -23.14 10.83
C ARG A 299 9.17 -23.29 9.71
N LEU A 300 9.72 -22.18 9.21
CA LEU A 300 10.71 -22.14 8.14
C LEU A 300 11.97 -21.42 8.62
N ALA A 301 12.96 -22.17 9.11
CA ALA A 301 14.18 -21.63 9.70
C ALA A 301 14.89 -20.55 8.84
N PRO A 302 15.02 -20.70 7.50
CA PRO A 302 15.59 -19.64 6.68
C PRO A 302 14.79 -18.34 6.68
N LEU A 303 13.46 -18.39 6.80
CA LEU A 303 12.60 -17.20 6.92
C LEU A 303 12.75 -16.58 8.32
N ALA A 304 12.80 -17.41 9.35
CA ALA A 304 13.01 -16.94 10.72
C ALA A 304 14.32 -16.17 10.88
N GLN A 305 15.40 -16.63 10.25
CA GLN A 305 16.69 -15.93 10.25
C GLN A 305 16.61 -14.55 9.58
N ARG A 306 15.89 -14.42 8.45
CA ARG A 306 15.73 -13.14 7.73
C ARG A 306 14.92 -12.12 8.50
N LEU A 307 13.99 -12.60 9.30
CA LEU A 307 13.09 -11.77 10.11
C LEU A 307 13.56 -11.66 11.57
N ALA A 308 14.72 -12.21 11.93
CA ALA A 308 15.21 -12.15 13.29
C ALA A 308 15.42 -10.70 13.73
N THR A 309 14.81 -10.31 14.84
CA THR A 309 14.98 -9.00 15.49
C THR A 309 14.84 -9.20 16.98
N ASP A 310 15.74 -8.61 17.75
CA ASP A 310 15.72 -8.71 19.21
C ASP A 310 14.68 -7.73 19.79
N PHE A 311 13.71 -8.28 20.50
CA PHE A 311 12.66 -7.54 21.22
C PHE A 311 12.67 -7.87 22.72
N SER A 312 13.80 -8.31 23.26
CA SER A 312 13.95 -8.64 24.68
C SER A 312 13.90 -7.42 25.60
N THR A 313 14.15 -6.23 25.05
CA THR A 313 14.16 -4.97 25.79
C THR A 313 12.80 -4.27 25.78
N ASP A 314 12.66 -3.21 26.60
CA ASP A 314 11.49 -2.33 26.61
C ASP A 314 11.25 -1.77 25.19
N PRO A 315 10.00 -1.76 24.71
CA PRO A 315 9.63 -1.24 23.38
C PRO A 315 10.14 0.17 23.05
N ARG A 316 10.43 0.99 24.06
CA ARG A 316 10.99 2.35 23.88
C ARG A 316 12.38 2.35 23.26
N PHE A 317 13.12 1.24 23.43
CA PHE A 317 14.49 1.09 22.93
C PHE A 317 14.57 0.28 21.64
N ASP A 318 13.42 -0.12 21.05
CA ASP A 318 13.42 -0.82 19.77
C ASP A 318 14.06 0.03 18.68
N ASN A 319 14.87 -0.60 17.85
CA ASN A 319 15.49 0.07 16.71
C ASN A 319 14.49 0.16 15.55
N PRO A 320 14.01 1.36 15.17
CA PRO A 320 13.06 1.52 14.06
C PRO A 320 13.68 1.23 12.68
N ARG A 321 15.02 1.15 12.58
CA ARG A 321 15.73 0.74 11.37
C ARG A 321 15.83 -0.77 11.20
N ALA A 322 15.49 -1.57 12.22
CA ALA A 322 15.49 -3.02 12.13
C ALA A 322 14.51 -3.56 11.06
N VAL A 323 14.73 -4.80 10.65
CA VAL A 323 13.85 -5.49 9.68
C VAL A 323 12.42 -5.59 10.19
N GLN A 324 12.22 -5.79 11.51
CA GLN A 324 10.92 -5.74 12.14
C GLN A 324 10.74 -4.47 12.96
N ILE A 325 9.58 -3.83 12.83
CA ILE A 325 9.09 -2.75 13.68
C ILE A 325 8.00 -3.31 14.58
N ARG A 326 8.17 -3.16 15.91
CA ARG A 326 7.14 -3.50 16.90
C ARG A 326 6.27 -2.28 17.17
N LEU A 327 4.96 -2.39 16.85
CA LEU A 327 3.98 -1.39 17.27
C LEU A 327 3.52 -1.74 18.68
N PRO A 328 3.67 -0.83 19.64
CA PRO A 328 3.10 -1.02 20.97
C PRO A 328 1.56 -1.00 20.86
N GLY A 329 0.92 -1.71 21.76
CA GLY A 329 -0.52 -1.56 21.96
C GLY A 329 -0.88 -0.13 22.42
N PHE A 330 -2.11 0.28 22.17
CA PHE A 330 -2.61 1.55 22.72
C PHE A 330 -2.68 1.48 24.23
N THR A 331 -2.23 2.52 24.89
CA THR A 331 -2.44 2.76 26.34
C THR A 331 -3.66 3.65 26.52
N VAL A 332 -4.12 3.79 27.76
CA VAL A 332 -5.20 4.75 28.09
C VAL A 332 -4.78 6.16 27.69
N ASP A 333 -3.54 6.55 27.95
CA ASP A 333 -3.02 7.89 27.63
C ASP A 333 -3.00 8.12 26.11
N SER A 334 -2.60 7.14 25.31
CA SER A 334 -2.63 7.26 23.85
C SER A 334 -4.06 7.30 23.28
N LEU A 335 -5.03 6.65 23.94
CA LEU A 335 -6.44 6.80 23.58
C LEU A 335 -6.96 8.20 23.90
N ILE A 336 -6.57 8.79 25.03
CA ILE A 336 -6.95 10.16 25.41
C ILE A 336 -6.38 11.14 24.38
N GLU A 337 -5.07 11.04 24.07
CA GLU A 337 -4.44 11.89 23.06
C GLU A 337 -5.13 11.77 21.69
N LEU A 338 -5.46 10.55 21.27
CA LEU A 338 -6.20 10.31 20.03
C LEU A 338 -7.59 10.95 20.10
N GLY A 339 -8.27 10.86 21.25
CA GLY A 339 -9.57 11.48 21.50
C GLY A 339 -9.54 13.00 21.35
N VAL A 340 -8.54 13.65 21.93
CA VAL A 340 -8.31 15.10 21.80
C VAL A 340 -8.13 15.50 20.33
N ARG A 341 -7.28 14.79 19.60
CA ARG A 341 -7.06 15.06 18.17
C ARG A 341 -8.34 14.90 17.34
N VAL A 342 -9.14 13.85 17.60
CA VAL A 342 -10.40 13.61 16.90
C VAL A 342 -11.46 14.66 17.26
N ARG A 343 -11.61 15.02 18.55
CA ARG A 343 -12.46 16.11 18.99
C ARG A 343 -12.13 17.41 18.26
N ASP A 344 -10.85 17.74 18.17
CA ASP A 344 -10.42 19.00 17.54
C ASP A 344 -10.64 18.98 16.02
N VAL A 345 -10.45 17.83 15.35
CA VAL A 345 -10.82 17.64 13.94
C VAL A 345 -12.34 17.83 13.75
N PHE A 346 -13.15 17.27 14.65
CA PHE A 346 -14.61 17.40 14.58
C PHE A 346 -15.05 18.84 14.82
N ALA A 347 -14.64 19.45 15.95
CA ALA A 347 -15.00 20.81 16.34
C ALA A 347 -14.60 21.85 15.29
N GLY A 348 -13.48 21.67 14.61
CA GLY A 348 -13.01 22.59 13.56
C GLY A 348 -13.93 22.68 12.33
N GLY A 349 -15.01 21.89 12.24
CA GLY A 349 -16.00 21.88 11.16
C GLY A 349 -17.44 21.99 11.62
N SER A 350 -17.67 22.22 12.92
CA SER A 350 -18.99 22.32 13.54
C SER A 350 -19.26 23.75 13.99
N ASP A 351 -20.48 24.23 13.81
CA ASP A 351 -20.97 25.50 14.36
C ASP A 351 -21.07 25.42 15.90
N ALA A 352 -21.17 24.21 16.48
CA ALA A 352 -21.17 23.95 17.90
C ALA A 352 -19.76 23.74 18.51
N ALA A 353 -18.70 24.21 17.83
CA ALA A 353 -17.32 23.93 18.20
C ALA A 353 -16.98 24.22 19.69
N GLN A 354 -17.47 25.32 20.25
CA GLN A 354 -17.23 25.68 21.62
C GLN A 354 -17.93 24.70 22.57
N ARG A 355 -19.22 24.41 22.34
CA ARG A 355 -20.00 23.44 23.10
C ARG A 355 -19.37 22.06 23.11
N ILE A 356 -18.85 21.63 21.96
CA ILE A 356 -18.15 20.35 21.83
C ILE A 356 -16.90 20.31 22.73
N ARG A 357 -16.10 21.37 22.76
CA ARG A 357 -14.91 21.44 23.62
C ARG A 357 -15.25 21.51 25.12
N ASP A 358 -16.34 22.18 25.45
CA ASP A 358 -16.75 22.37 26.85
C ASP A 358 -17.38 21.09 27.42
N LEU A 359 -18.18 20.36 26.64
CA LEU A 359 -18.86 19.14 27.09
C LEU A 359 -18.04 17.86 26.88
N VAL A 360 -17.15 17.84 25.90
CA VAL A 360 -16.25 16.72 25.63
C VAL A 360 -14.81 17.18 25.91
N ASP A 361 -14.60 17.59 27.14
CA ASP A 361 -13.31 18.04 27.63
C ASP A 361 -12.31 16.86 27.82
N ASP A 362 -11.13 17.14 28.26
CA ASP A 362 -10.06 16.14 28.43
C ASP A 362 -10.42 15.14 29.57
N ASP A 363 -11.16 15.57 30.59
CA ASP A 363 -11.63 14.70 31.68
C ASP A 363 -12.69 13.71 31.18
N TYR A 364 -13.62 14.18 30.36
CA TYR A 364 -14.60 13.31 29.70
C TYR A 364 -13.91 12.27 28.80
N LEU A 365 -12.94 12.69 27.98
CA LEU A 365 -12.17 11.80 27.12
C LEU A 365 -11.39 10.76 27.93
N ALA A 366 -10.82 11.16 29.07
CA ALA A 366 -10.14 10.24 29.98
C ALA A 366 -11.10 9.20 30.59
N GLN A 367 -12.32 9.63 31.00
CA GLN A 367 -13.33 8.71 31.50
C GLN A 367 -13.80 7.72 30.42
N LEU A 368 -14.07 8.21 29.20
CA LEU A 368 -14.47 7.38 28.06
C LEU A 368 -13.37 6.35 27.71
N ALA A 369 -12.11 6.79 27.67
CA ALA A 369 -10.96 5.93 27.37
C ALA A 369 -10.82 4.80 28.40
N ARG A 370 -10.93 5.13 29.72
CA ARG A 370 -10.90 4.15 30.81
C ARG A 370 -12.09 3.18 30.75
N ALA A 371 -13.29 3.69 30.48
CA ALA A 371 -14.49 2.85 30.37
C ALA A 371 -14.38 1.85 29.22
N VAL A 372 -13.89 2.27 28.06
CA VAL A 372 -13.69 1.40 26.89
C VAL A 372 -12.58 0.38 27.17
N ALA A 373 -11.45 0.80 27.74
CA ALA A 373 -10.35 -0.10 28.09
C ALA A 373 -10.72 -1.12 29.17
N GLY A 374 -11.44 -0.68 30.21
CA GLY A 374 -11.91 -1.54 31.32
C GLY A 374 -12.96 -2.56 30.87
N GLY A 375 -13.90 -2.17 30.01
CA GLY A 375 -14.94 -3.05 29.46
C GLY A 375 -14.41 -4.21 28.60
N LEU A 376 -13.15 -4.14 28.18
CA LEU A 376 -12.47 -5.18 27.38
C LEU A 376 -11.58 -6.11 28.23
N GLY A 377 -11.69 -6.08 29.54
CA GLY A 377 -10.91 -6.95 30.45
C GLY A 377 -9.40 -6.71 30.35
N GLY A 378 -8.97 -5.47 30.15
CA GLY A 378 -7.55 -5.10 29.99
C GLY A 378 -6.94 -5.38 28.60
N ARG A 379 -7.70 -5.89 27.64
CA ARG A 379 -7.27 -6.06 26.25
C ARG A 379 -7.29 -4.72 25.50
N VAL A 380 -6.31 -3.89 25.74
CA VAL A 380 -6.23 -2.52 25.18
C VAL A 380 -6.12 -2.52 23.64
N GLY A 381 -5.63 -3.60 23.04
CA GLY A 381 -5.41 -3.68 21.59
C GLY A 381 -6.66 -3.54 20.71
N VAL A 382 -7.86 -3.83 21.22
CA VAL A 382 -9.14 -3.67 20.48
C VAL A 382 -9.77 -2.29 20.74
N ALA A 383 -9.28 -1.57 21.75
CA ALA A 383 -9.85 -0.33 22.24
C ALA A 383 -9.93 0.83 21.22
N PRO A 384 -8.92 1.11 20.36
CA PRO A 384 -8.97 2.30 19.49
C PRO A 384 -10.17 2.32 18.55
N ARG A 385 -10.50 1.21 17.90
CA ARG A 385 -11.65 1.14 16.97
C ARG A 385 -12.97 1.38 17.69
N LEU A 386 -13.18 0.73 18.84
CA LEU A 386 -14.41 0.88 19.62
C LEU A 386 -14.49 2.28 20.24
N PHE A 387 -13.37 2.78 20.77
CA PHE A 387 -13.27 4.13 21.33
C PHE A 387 -13.63 5.20 20.29
N LEU A 388 -13.04 5.16 19.11
CA LEU A 388 -13.29 6.11 18.04
C LEU A 388 -14.73 6.06 17.54
N LYS A 389 -15.30 4.86 17.37
CA LYS A 389 -16.70 4.70 16.97
C LYS A 389 -17.65 5.30 17.99
N LYS A 390 -17.41 5.06 19.30
CA LYS A 390 -18.21 5.66 20.37
C LYS A 390 -18.01 7.18 20.44
N LEU A 391 -16.77 7.63 20.43
CA LEU A 391 -16.47 9.06 20.52
C LEU A 391 -17.15 9.85 19.39
N VAL A 392 -17.00 9.41 18.13
CA VAL A 392 -17.57 10.16 17.01
C VAL A 392 -19.08 9.95 16.90
N GLY A 393 -19.53 8.69 16.81
CA GLY A 393 -20.93 8.39 16.48
C GLY A 393 -21.90 8.52 17.66
N GLU A 394 -21.44 8.31 18.92
CA GLU A 394 -22.34 8.35 20.08
C GLU A 394 -22.18 9.62 20.93
N VAL A 395 -21.01 10.24 20.93
CA VAL A 395 -20.72 11.44 21.75
C VAL A 395 -20.72 12.71 20.93
N LEU A 396 -19.75 12.86 20.01
CA LEU A 396 -19.57 14.12 19.27
C LEU A 396 -20.77 14.45 18.38
N ASP A 397 -21.33 13.47 17.67
CA ASP A 397 -22.51 13.67 16.84
C ASP A 397 -23.74 14.09 17.68
N ARG A 398 -23.91 13.54 18.89
CA ARG A 398 -25.02 13.95 19.78
C ARG A 398 -24.84 15.37 20.31
N VAL A 399 -23.62 15.71 20.75
CA VAL A 399 -23.33 17.06 21.24
C VAL A 399 -23.47 18.10 20.11
N ASP A 400 -23.16 17.72 18.87
CA ASP A 400 -23.32 18.59 17.70
C ASP A 400 -24.80 18.82 17.36
N LEU A 401 -25.61 17.77 17.36
CA LEU A 401 -27.00 17.79 16.91
C LEU A 401 -27.98 18.29 17.98
N PHE A 402 -27.70 18.04 19.26
CA PHE A 402 -28.62 18.36 20.35
C PHE A 402 -27.98 19.34 21.32
N PRO A 403 -28.58 20.56 21.47
CA PRO A 403 -28.08 21.58 22.39
C PRO A 403 -28.20 21.20 23.86
#